data_a19ce890cc0221c152471cf3a7ecea3f
#
_entry.id   a19ce890cc0221c152471cf3a7ecea3f
#
_cell.length_a   1.000
_cell.length_b   1.000
_cell.length_c   1.000
_cell.angle_alpha   90.00
_cell.angle_beta   90.00
_cell.angle_gamma   90.00
#
_symmetry.space_group_name_H-M   'P 1'
#
loop_
_entity.id
_entity.type
_entity.pdbx_description
1 polymer ?
#
loop_
_entity_poly.entity_id
_entity_poly.type
_entity_poly.pdbx_seq_one_letter_code
_entity_poly.pdbx_strand_id
1 'polypeptide(L)'
;ELNLKNVGLLYAGAQKNIGVAGLTVILLNKKIVDVDSQDCQTICPSVFSYRNALLNNSCYNTPPTLAILTTKLMLEWILEMGGVAAVGEENEKKARAMYDFIDNSRLYSNDVDAACRSLVNIKFFIKLPELETNFLLGAEERGLINLKGHPSVGGIRASLYNSMPMEGVSRLLDWMSLFETEYHLSLIHI
;
A
#
# COMPACT_ATOMS: atom_id res chain seq x y z
N GLU A 1 2.64 -1.77 16.70
CA GLU A 1 2.32 -0.48 17.35
C GLU A 1 3.53 0.45 17.31
N LEU A 2 3.30 1.76 17.08
CA LEU A 2 4.36 2.77 17.12
C LEU A 2 4.54 3.26 18.56
N ASN A 3 5.79 3.24 19.04
CA ASN A 3 6.13 3.85 20.32
C ASN A 3 6.35 5.37 20.11
N LEU A 4 5.36 6.18 20.47
CA LEU A 4 5.39 7.63 20.28
C LEU A 4 6.10 8.40 21.42
N LYS A 5 6.66 7.73 22.42
CA LYS A 5 7.24 8.37 23.62
C LYS A 5 8.30 9.43 23.31
N ASN A 6 9.10 9.19 22.29
CA ASN A 6 10.21 10.08 21.88
C ASN A 6 9.96 10.71 20.49
N VAL A 7 8.71 10.69 20.00
CA VAL A 7 8.35 11.26 18.71
C VAL A 7 7.82 12.67 18.93
N GLY A 8 8.45 13.65 18.31
CA GLY A 8 8.02 15.03 18.32
C GLY A 8 6.90 15.33 17.34
N LEU A 9 7.04 14.77 16.15
CA LEU A 9 6.10 14.91 15.05
C LEU A 9 6.09 13.63 14.21
N LEU A 10 4.89 13.17 13.86
CA LEU A 10 4.65 12.13 12.86
C LEU A 10 3.68 12.69 11.82
N TYR A 11 3.96 12.47 10.54
CA TYR A 11 3.05 12.85 9.46
C TYR A 11 2.81 11.69 8.50
N ALA A 12 1.63 11.67 7.89
CA ALA A 12 1.24 10.71 6.88
C ALA A 12 0.36 11.37 5.82
N GLY A 13 0.71 11.22 4.55
CA GLY A 13 -0.19 11.58 3.45
C GLY A 13 -1.33 10.57 3.36
N ALA A 14 -2.56 11.02 3.46
CA ALA A 14 -3.71 10.16 3.25
C ALA A 14 -3.82 9.80 1.77
N GLN A 15 -3.56 8.54 1.47
CA GLN A 15 -3.74 7.91 0.16
C GLN A 15 -3.78 6.38 0.32
N LYS A 16 -4.22 5.67 -0.70
CA LYS A 16 -4.24 4.20 -0.72
C LYS A 16 -5.00 3.63 0.50
N ASN A 17 -4.31 2.97 1.43
CA ASN A 17 -4.91 2.37 2.63
C ASN A 17 -5.54 3.36 3.62
N ILE A 18 -5.23 4.66 3.53
CA ILE A 18 -5.79 5.68 4.44
C ILE A 18 -6.97 6.41 3.79
N GLY A 19 -7.04 6.47 2.48
CA GLY A 19 -8.10 7.17 1.75
C GLY A 19 -7.64 7.76 0.43
N VAL A 20 -8.25 8.86 0.01
CA VAL A 20 -7.88 9.57 -1.22
C VAL A 20 -6.77 10.59 -0.97
N ALA A 21 -6.00 10.90 -2.01
CA ALA A 21 -4.95 11.93 -1.93
C ALA A 21 -5.55 13.32 -1.66
N GLY A 22 -4.76 14.19 -1.01
CA GLY A 22 -5.13 15.59 -0.73
C GLY A 22 -5.26 15.93 0.75
N LEU A 23 -5.01 14.99 1.65
CA LEU A 23 -4.98 15.21 3.10
C LEU A 23 -3.64 14.76 3.66
N THR A 24 -3.10 15.50 4.63
CA THR A 24 -1.98 15.07 5.46
C THR A 24 -2.43 15.00 6.91
N VAL A 25 -2.28 13.83 7.52
CA VAL A 25 -2.50 13.63 8.95
C VAL A 25 -1.21 13.91 9.69
N ILE A 26 -1.27 14.74 10.73
CA ILE A 26 -0.11 15.10 11.55
C ILE A 26 -0.43 14.81 13.01
N LEU A 27 0.40 13.99 13.65
CA LEU A 27 0.43 13.82 15.10
C LEU A 27 1.57 14.65 15.67
N LEU A 28 1.24 15.63 16.48
CA LEU A 28 2.19 16.60 17.00
C LEU A 28 2.24 16.53 18.52
N ASN A 29 3.43 16.42 19.08
CA ASN A 29 3.64 16.57 20.49
C ASN A 29 3.52 18.05 20.87
N LYS A 30 2.46 18.42 21.60
CA LYS A 30 2.17 19.81 21.99
C LYS A 30 3.29 20.49 22.77
N LYS A 31 4.19 19.73 23.39
CA LYS A 31 5.34 20.29 24.13
C LYS A 31 6.40 20.91 23.20
N ILE A 32 6.37 20.60 21.90
CA ILE A 32 7.34 21.10 20.92
C ILE A 32 6.87 22.40 20.27
N VAL A 33 5.55 22.59 20.19
CA VAL A 33 4.95 23.81 19.64
C VAL A 33 4.51 24.68 20.80
N ASP A 34 5.28 25.72 21.06
CA ASP A 34 4.86 26.78 21.96
C ASP A 34 3.79 27.62 21.26
N VAL A 35 2.54 27.36 21.62
CA VAL A 35 1.38 28.04 21.06
C VAL A 35 1.31 29.52 21.51
N ASP A 36 1.96 29.84 22.61
CA ASP A 36 1.94 31.16 23.22
C ASP A 36 3.14 32.04 22.79
N SER A 37 4.22 31.42 22.30
CA SER A 37 5.41 32.14 21.83
C SER A 37 5.14 32.94 20.54
N GLN A 38 5.54 34.18 20.55
CA GLN A 38 5.52 35.06 19.36
C GLN A 38 6.83 34.98 18.55
N ASP A 39 7.84 34.30 19.04
CA ASP A 39 9.22 34.35 18.51
C ASP A 39 9.44 33.64 17.17
N CYS A 40 8.53 32.77 16.73
CA CYS A 40 8.61 32.05 15.46
C CYS A 40 7.93 32.76 14.28
N GLN A 41 7.63 34.04 14.35
CA GLN A 41 6.80 34.71 13.34
C GLN A 41 7.55 35.12 12.05
N THR A 42 8.87 34.98 11.99
CA THR A 42 9.61 35.80 11.03
C THR A 42 9.90 35.15 9.67
N ILE A 43 9.74 33.84 9.47
CA ILE A 43 10.18 33.19 8.21
C ILE A 43 9.18 32.16 7.66
N CYS A 44 8.24 31.67 8.44
CA CYS A 44 7.31 30.63 7.99
C CYS A 44 6.01 31.24 7.44
N PRO A 45 5.64 31.00 6.17
CA PRO A 45 4.33 31.36 5.66
C PRO A 45 3.22 30.79 6.57
N SER A 46 2.18 31.60 6.82
CA SER A 46 1.11 31.25 7.77
C SER A 46 0.47 29.89 7.50
N VAL A 47 0.38 29.49 6.23
CA VAL A 47 -0.19 28.22 5.79
C VAL A 47 0.63 26.99 6.23
N PHE A 48 1.93 27.16 6.48
CA PHE A 48 2.82 26.08 6.94
C PHE A 48 3.02 26.09 8.45
N SER A 49 2.40 27.04 9.18
CA SER A 49 2.53 27.15 10.62
C SER A 49 1.68 26.10 11.34
N TYR A 50 2.32 25.16 12.04
CA TYR A 50 1.62 24.21 12.93
C TYR A 50 0.86 24.91 14.05
N ARG A 51 1.36 26.06 14.52
CA ARG A 51 0.66 26.89 15.48
C ARG A 51 -0.69 27.37 14.93
N ASN A 52 -0.72 27.89 13.71
CA ASN A 52 -1.97 28.32 13.08
C ASN A 52 -2.94 27.13 12.86
N ALA A 53 -2.41 25.96 12.47
CA ALA A 53 -3.23 24.76 12.34
C ALA A 53 -3.85 24.35 13.68
N LEU A 54 -3.08 24.37 14.77
CA LEU A 54 -3.58 24.04 16.12
C LEU A 54 -4.63 25.04 16.63
N LEU A 55 -4.37 26.34 16.50
CA LEU A 55 -5.30 27.40 16.94
C LEU A 55 -6.63 27.41 16.19
N ASN A 56 -6.64 26.92 14.94
CA ASN A 56 -7.81 26.88 14.07
C ASN A 56 -8.39 25.46 13.89
N ASN A 57 -8.06 24.50 14.77
CA ASN A 57 -8.52 23.10 14.68
C ASN A 57 -8.33 22.51 13.26
N SER A 58 -7.19 22.75 12.65
CA SER A 58 -6.83 22.36 11.27
C SER A 58 -7.64 23.02 10.17
N CYS A 59 -8.48 24.00 10.48
CA CYS A 59 -9.36 24.73 9.54
C CYS A 59 -8.92 26.19 9.35
N TYR A 60 -7.61 26.45 9.33
CA TYR A 60 -7.08 27.78 9.02
C TYR A 60 -7.50 28.27 7.62
N ASN A 61 -7.53 27.37 6.65
CA ASN A 61 -8.15 27.54 5.34
C ASN A 61 -9.26 26.50 5.17
N THR A 62 -10.06 26.61 4.11
CA THR A 62 -11.10 25.63 3.78
C THR A 62 -10.50 24.22 3.67
N PRO A 63 -10.95 23.26 4.49
CA PRO A 63 -10.35 21.92 4.51
C PRO A 63 -10.80 21.07 3.30
N PRO A 64 -10.02 20.05 2.89
CA PRO A 64 -10.38 19.12 1.84
C PRO A 64 -11.45 18.14 2.34
N THR A 65 -12.70 18.55 2.37
CA THR A 65 -13.82 17.86 3.04
C THR A 65 -14.00 16.41 2.57
N LEU A 66 -13.90 16.16 1.25
CA LEU A 66 -14.03 14.80 0.70
C LEU A 66 -12.89 13.91 1.19
N ALA A 67 -11.65 14.39 1.19
CA ALA A 67 -10.51 13.61 1.65
C ALA A 67 -10.60 13.30 3.16
N ILE A 68 -11.10 14.24 3.96
CA ILE A 68 -11.35 14.02 5.39
C ILE A 68 -12.44 12.96 5.59
N LEU A 69 -13.56 13.07 4.85
CA LEU A 69 -14.65 12.11 4.95
C LEU A 69 -14.22 10.70 4.57
N THR A 70 -13.53 10.54 3.46
CA THR A 70 -13.05 9.21 3.02
C THR A 70 -12.04 8.61 3.99
N THR A 71 -11.13 9.44 4.54
CA THR A 71 -10.20 9.00 5.59
C THR A 71 -10.95 8.56 6.85
N LYS A 72 -11.97 9.31 7.27
CA LYS A 72 -12.81 8.94 8.41
C LYS A 72 -13.45 7.56 8.17
N LEU A 73 -14.14 7.38 7.04
CA LEU A 73 -14.82 6.12 6.71
C LEU A 73 -13.85 4.94 6.66
N MET A 74 -12.65 5.14 6.11
CA MET A 74 -11.61 4.10 6.10
C MET A 74 -11.14 3.72 7.50
N LEU A 75 -10.95 4.69 8.39
CA LEU A 75 -10.54 4.41 9.77
C LEU A 75 -11.64 3.73 10.57
N GLU A 76 -12.90 4.12 10.37
CA GLU A 76 -14.06 3.46 10.98
C GLU A 76 -14.16 2.00 10.50
N TRP A 77 -14.03 1.75 9.20
CA TRP A 77 -13.99 0.41 8.65
C TRP A 77 -12.85 -0.45 9.24
N ILE A 78 -11.64 0.10 9.40
CA ILE A 78 -10.52 -0.62 10.05
C ILE A 78 -10.88 -1.00 11.49
N LEU A 79 -11.54 -0.11 12.23
CA LEU A 79 -11.99 -0.41 13.61
C LEU A 79 -13.05 -1.52 13.63
N GLU A 80 -14.01 -1.49 12.72
CA GLU A 80 -15.06 -2.52 12.57
C GLU A 80 -14.45 -3.89 12.21
N MET A 81 -13.38 -3.92 11.42
CA MET A 81 -12.63 -5.14 11.07
C MET A 81 -11.82 -5.72 12.24
N GLY A 82 -11.83 -5.09 13.42
CA GLY A 82 -11.07 -5.52 14.59
C GLY A 82 -9.77 -4.75 14.81
N GLY A 83 -9.59 -3.62 14.11
CA GLY A 83 -8.45 -2.72 14.26
C GLY A 83 -7.22 -3.14 13.45
N VAL A 84 -6.12 -2.44 13.70
CA VAL A 84 -4.87 -2.59 12.93
C VAL A 84 -4.31 -4.01 13.01
N ALA A 85 -4.44 -4.69 14.15
CA ALA A 85 -3.93 -6.04 14.34
C ALA A 85 -4.65 -7.05 13.42
N ALA A 86 -5.99 -7.04 13.43
CA ALA A 86 -6.79 -7.94 12.60
C ALA A 86 -6.58 -7.70 11.10
N VAL A 87 -6.54 -6.43 10.66
CA VAL A 87 -6.23 -6.08 9.27
C VAL A 87 -4.79 -6.49 8.90
N GLY A 88 -3.85 -6.38 9.86
CA GLY A 88 -2.47 -6.84 9.68
C GLY A 88 -2.39 -8.34 9.43
N GLU A 89 -3.10 -9.16 10.23
CA GLU A 89 -3.17 -10.62 10.06
C GLU A 89 -3.73 -11.02 8.69
N GLU A 90 -4.79 -10.33 8.23
CA GLU A 90 -5.34 -10.58 6.89
C GLU A 90 -4.35 -10.20 5.76
N ASN A 91 -3.61 -9.11 5.92
CA ASN A 91 -2.56 -8.73 4.97
C ASN A 91 -1.42 -9.76 4.96
N GLU A 92 -1.01 -10.28 6.13
CA GLU A 92 -0.01 -11.34 6.23
C GLU A 92 -0.47 -12.63 5.54
N LYS A 93 -1.72 -13.05 5.71
CA LYS A 93 -2.28 -14.23 5.03
C LYS A 93 -2.22 -14.07 3.51
N LYS A 94 -2.64 -12.91 2.99
CA LYS A 94 -2.60 -12.59 1.56
C LYS A 94 -1.17 -12.63 1.02
N ALA A 95 -0.25 -11.96 1.70
CA ALA A 95 1.14 -11.88 1.29
C ALA A 95 1.82 -13.25 1.34
N ARG A 96 1.59 -14.04 2.41
CA ARG A 96 2.12 -15.39 2.55
C ARG A 96 1.68 -16.29 1.41
N ALA A 97 0.38 -16.32 1.09
CA ALA A 97 -0.13 -17.13 -0.01
C ALA A 97 0.59 -16.82 -1.34
N MET A 98 0.81 -15.54 -1.62
CA MET A 98 1.54 -15.12 -2.83
C MET A 98 3.02 -15.53 -2.79
N TYR A 99 3.73 -15.27 -1.69
CA TYR A 99 5.15 -15.60 -1.61
C TYR A 99 5.40 -17.11 -1.59
N ASP A 100 4.57 -17.87 -0.89
CA ASP A 100 4.65 -19.34 -0.86
C ASP A 100 4.51 -19.91 -2.28
N PHE A 101 3.58 -19.36 -3.07
CA PHE A 101 3.43 -19.77 -4.47
C PHE A 101 4.65 -19.39 -5.31
N ILE A 102 5.11 -18.14 -5.23
CA ILE A 102 6.24 -17.65 -6.03
C ILE A 102 7.53 -18.40 -5.70
N ASP A 103 7.80 -18.64 -4.41
CA ASP A 103 9.03 -19.28 -3.95
C ASP A 103 9.10 -20.78 -4.35
N ASN A 104 7.95 -21.45 -4.50
CA ASN A 104 7.87 -22.84 -4.95
C ASN A 104 7.70 -22.97 -6.48
N SER A 105 7.51 -21.89 -7.19
CA SER A 105 7.30 -21.90 -8.65
C SER A 105 8.61 -22.11 -9.43
N ARG A 106 8.49 -22.81 -10.54
CA ARG A 106 9.57 -22.93 -11.53
C ARG A 106 9.60 -21.76 -12.50
N LEU A 107 8.46 -21.11 -12.72
CA LEU A 107 8.29 -20.02 -13.69
C LEU A 107 8.46 -18.64 -13.06
N TYR A 108 8.04 -18.46 -11.80
CA TYR A 108 8.08 -17.14 -11.14
C TYR A 108 9.27 -17.02 -10.20
N SER A 109 9.66 -15.79 -9.93
CA SER A 109 10.73 -15.46 -8.98
C SER A 109 10.49 -14.11 -8.30
N ASN A 110 11.03 -13.96 -7.09
CA ASN A 110 11.09 -12.68 -6.37
C ASN A 110 12.56 -12.40 -6.01
N ASP A 111 13.03 -11.19 -6.24
CA ASP A 111 14.40 -10.75 -6.01
C ASP A 111 14.60 -10.02 -4.67
N VAL A 112 13.53 -9.91 -3.86
CA VAL A 112 13.58 -9.22 -2.57
C VAL A 112 13.93 -10.20 -1.46
N ASP A 113 14.90 -9.85 -0.62
CA ASP A 113 15.21 -10.61 0.58
C ASP A 113 13.96 -10.85 1.42
N ALA A 114 13.79 -12.07 1.91
CA ALA A 114 12.58 -12.48 2.65
C ALA A 114 12.29 -11.57 3.85
N ALA A 115 13.31 -11.08 4.53
CA ALA A 115 13.17 -10.15 5.65
C ALA A 115 12.71 -8.73 5.25
N CYS A 116 12.78 -8.40 3.97
CA CYS A 116 12.44 -7.09 3.41
C CYS A 116 11.18 -7.10 2.54
N ARG A 117 10.49 -8.23 2.46
CA ARG A 117 9.30 -8.40 1.62
C ARG A 117 8.13 -7.58 2.11
N SER A 118 7.46 -6.90 1.17
CA SER A 118 6.26 -6.11 1.46
C SER A 118 5.03 -7.00 1.65
N LEU A 119 4.21 -6.70 2.65
CA LEU A 119 2.91 -7.37 2.83
C LEU A 119 1.81 -6.84 1.90
N VAL A 120 2.06 -5.74 1.19
CA VAL A 120 1.02 -5.03 0.41
C VAL A 120 1.35 -4.98 -1.08
N ASN A 121 2.60 -4.72 -1.44
CA ASN A 121 3.02 -4.66 -2.84
C ASN A 121 3.94 -5.85 -3.15
N ILE A 122 3.38 -6.90 -3.70
CA ILE A 122 4.11 -8.10 -4.05
C ILE A 122 4.65 -7.96 -5.47
N LYS A 123 5.98 -7.82 -5.58
CA LYS A 123 6.66 -7.79 -6.87
C LYS A 123 7.11 -9.19 -7.23
N PHE A 124 7.00 -9.57 -8.50
CA PHE A 124 7.56 -10.82 -9.00
C PHE A 124 7.91 -10.72 -10.47
N PHE A 125 8.69 -11.65 -10.94
CA PHE A 125 9.11 -11.76 -12.33
C PHE A 125 8.74 -13.13 -12.90
N ILE A 126 8.54 -13.18 -14.21
CA ILE A 126 8.56 -14.42 -14.98
C ILE A 126 10.00 -14.65 -15.40
N LYS A 127 10.55 -15.85 -15.11
CA LYS A 127 11.94 -16.22 -15.45
C LYS A 127 12.23 -16.24 -16.95
N LEU A 128 11.17 -16.26 -17.77
CA LEU A 128 11.19 -16.14 -19.24
C LEU A 128 10.55 -14.78 -19.59
N PRO A 129 11.34 -13.72 -19.76
CA PRO A 129 10.81 -12.34 -19.92
C PRO A 129 9.88 -12.17 -21.14
N GLU A 130 10.08 -12.96 -22.19
CA GLU A 130 9.24 -12.99 -23.39
C GLU A 130 7.78 -13.39 -23.12
N LEU A 131 7.52 -14.05 -22.00
CA LEU A 131 6.17 -14.47 -21.61
C LEU A 131 5.41 -13.38 -20.81
N GLU A 132 6.08 -12.33 -20.35
CA GLU A 132 5.44 -11.31 -19.50
C GLU A 132 4.25 -10.64 -20.19
N THR A 133 4.37 -10.33 -21.48
CA THR A 133 3.27 -9.72 -22.25
C THR A 133 2.07 -10.65 -22.33
N ASN A 134 2.28 -11.93 -22.62
CA ASN A 134 1.21 -12.92 -22.71
C ASN A 134 0.53 -13.13 -21.35
N PHE A 135 1.31 -13.18 -20.28
CA PHE A 135 0.78 -13.26 -18.92
C PHE A 135 -0.14 -12.07 -18.60
N LEU A 136 0.31 -10.85 -18.89
CA LEU A 136 -0.47 -9.64 -18.59
C LEU A 136 -1.76 -9.58 -19.41
N LEU A 137 -1.73 -9.92 -20.70
CA LEU A 137 -2.92 -9.98 -21.55
C LEU A 137 -3.92 -11.03 -21.05
N GLY A 138 -3.46 -12.25 -20.76
CA GLY A 138 -4.34 -13.29 -20.23
C GLY A 138 -4.88 -12.99 -18.84
N ALA A 139 -4.16 -12.21 -18.02
CA ALA A 139 -4.64 -11.69 -16.75
C ALA A 139 -5.78 -10.67 -16.95
N GLU A 140 -5.61 -9.72 -17.88
CA GLU A 140 -6.65 -8.72 -18.19
C GLU A 140 -7.94 -9.35 -18.69
N GLU A 141 -7.87 -10.38 -19.55
CA GLU A 141 -9.04 -11.15 -20.00
C GLU A 141 -9.82 -11.80 -18.86
N ARG A 142 -9.15 -12.06 -17.73
CA ARG A 142 -9.74 -12.62 -16.51
C ARG A 142 -10.14 -11.57 -15.47
N GLY A 143 -10.05 -10.27 -15.84
CA GLY A 143 -10.35 -9.15 -14.95
C GLY A 143 -9.27 -8.87 -13.90
N LEU A 144 -8.06 -9.41 -14.07
CA LEU A 144 -6.91 -9.13 -13.22
C LEU A 144 -6.11 -7.99 -13.83
N ILE A 145 -6.48 -6.77 -13.50
CA ILE A 145 -5.98 -5.54 -14.11
C ILE A 145 -4.85 -4.89 -13.29
N ASN A 146 -4.09 -3.99 -13.93
CA ASN A 146 -3.04 -3.18 -13.30
C ASN A 146 -1.90 -3.99 -12.66
N LEU A 147 -1.58 -5.16 -13.20
CA LEU A 147 -0.50 -6.02 -12.71
C LEU A 147 0.87 -5.60 -13.20
N LYS A 148 0.98 -4.80 -14.26
CA LYS A 148 2.28 -4.34 -14.79
C LYS A 148 3.09 -3.62 -13.71
N GLY A 149 4.35 -3.99 -13.56
CA GLY A 149 5.26 -3.39 -12.58
C GLY A 149 5.59 -1.92 -12.85
N HIS A 150 6.24 -1.28 -11.90
CA HIS A 150 6.64 0.12 -12.05
C HIS A 150 7.70 0.25 -13.15
N PRO A 151 7.66 1.27 -14.02
CA PRO A 151 8.59 1.42 -15.15
C PRO A 151 10.08 1.38 -14.75
N SER A 152 10.43 1.88 -13.56
CA SER A 152 11.82 1.89 -13.06
C SER A 152 12.30 0.54 -12.54
N VAL A 153 11.40 -0.42 -12.28
CA VAL A 153 11.71 -1.69 -11.63
C VAL A 153 11.39 -2.88 -12.53
N GLY A 154 10.39 -2.73 -13.42
CA GLY A 154 9.90 -3.80 -14.29
C GLY A 154 9.12 -4.89 -13.57
N GLY A 155 8.92 -6.00 -14.28
CA GLY A 155 8.22 -7.17 -13.79
C GLY A 155 6.73 -6.95 -13.54
N ILE A 156 6.17 -7.75 -12.67
CA ILE A 156 4.74 -7.77 -12.33
C ILE A 156 4.59 -7.36 -10.86
N ARG A 157 3.51 -6.67 -10.54
CA ARG A 157 3.22 -6.21 -9.19
C ARG A 157 1.77 -6.41 -8.82
N ALA A 158 1.51 -7.26 -7.85
CA ALA A 158 0.22 -7.36 -7.20
C ALA A 158 0.13 -6.36 -6.03
N SER A 159 -0.85 -5.45 -6.08
CA SER A 159 -1.11 -4.47 -5.01
C SER A 159 -2.25 -4.97 -4.13
N LEU A 160 -1.90 -5.55 -2.97
CA LEU A 160 -2.82 -6.20 -2.04
C LEU A 160 -3.19 -5.26 -0.89
N TYR A 161 -3.80 -4.11 -1.21
CA TYR A 161 -4.24 -3.16 -0.18
C TYR A 161 -5.26 -3.78 0.78
N ASN A 162 -5.52 -3.10 1.91
CA ASN A 162 -6.41 -3.60 2.96
C ASN A 162 -7.77 -4.06 2.43
N SER A 163 -8.34 -3.33 1.46
CA SER A 163 -9.63 -3.64 0.85
C SER A 163 -9.61 -4.80 -0.17
N MET A 164 -8.43 -5.30 -0.56
CA MET A 164 -8.34 -6.46 -1.45
C MET A 164 -8.71 -7.72 -0.68
N PRO A 165 -9.82 -8.41 -1.05
CA PRO A 165 -10.21 -9.64 -0.38
C PRO A 165 -9.29 -10.80 -0.79
N MET A 166 -9.24 -11.85 0.04
CA MET A 166 -8.47 -13.07 -0.25
C MET A 166 -8.91 -13.74 -1.56
N GLU A 167 -10.17 -13.59 -1.95
CA GLU A 167 -10.68 -14.06 -3.24
C GLU A 167 -9.91 -13.47 -4.43
N GLY A 168 -9.58 -12.17 -4.39
CA GLY A 168 -8.77 -11.53 -5.43
C GLY A 168 -7.37 -12.13 -5.53
N VAL A 169 -6.77 -12.48 -4.38
CA VAL A 169 -5.48 -13.16 -4.33
C VAL A 169 -5.61 -14.58 -4.91
N SER A 170 -6.62 -15.33 -4.52
CA SER A 170 -6.86 -16.70 -5.03
C SER A 170 -7.02 -16.69 -6.55
N ARG A 171 -7.80 -15.77 -7.10
CA ARG A 171 -7.96 -15.64 -8.56
C ARG A 171 -6.65 -15.36 -9.29
N LEU A 172 -5.77 -14.55 -8.70
CA LEU A 172 -4.44 -14.32 -9.27
C LEU A 172 -3.58 -15.59 -9.21
N LEU A 173 -3.59 -16.31 -8.09
CA LEU A 173 -2.86 -17.57 -7.93
C LEU A 173 -3.37 -18.65 -8.89
N ASP A 174 -4.68 -18.76 -9.10
CA ASP A 174 -5.27 -19.68 -10.07
C ASP A 174 -4.77 -19.37 -11.49
N TRP A 175 -4.75 -18.09 -11.87
CA TRP A 175 -4.19 -17.69 -13.15
C TRP A 175 -2.68 -18.00 -13.26
N MET A 176 -1.91 -17.69 -12.24
CA MET A 176 -0.48 -17.98 -12.21
C MET A 176 -0.21 -19.47 -12.36
N SER A 177 -0.97 -20.32 -11.67
CA SER A 177 -0.87 -21.79 -11.75
C SER A 177 -1.24 -22.31 -13.13
N LEU A 178 -2.33 -21.82 -13.71
CA LEU A 178 -2.76 -22.19 -15.07
C LEU A 178 -1.69 -21.82 -16.10
N PHE A 179 -1.21 -20.58 -16.04
CA PHE A 179 -0.19 -20.08 -16.95
C PHE A 179 1.12 -20.88 -16.84
N GLU A 180 1.58 -21.18 -15.62
CA GLU A 180 2.77 -22.02 -15.40
C GLU A 180 2.58 -23.42 -16.01
N THR A 181 1.40 -24.01 -15.87
CA THR A 181 1.10 -25.36 -16.41
C THR A 181 1.11 -25.35 -17.95
N GLU A 182 0.48 -24.35 -18.58
CA GLU A 182 0.43 -24.23 -20.04
C GLU A 182 1.83 -24.11 -20.65
N TYR A 183 2.70 -23.32 -20.04
CA TYR A 183 4.06 -23.13 -20.55
C TYR A 183 5.02 -24.24 -20.15
N HIS A 184 4.75 -24.98 -19.09
CA HIS A 184 5.54 -26.16 -18.75
C HIS A 184 5.32 -27.30 -19.76
N LEU A 185 4.08 -27.47 -20.25
CA LEU A 185 3.76 -28.46 -21.28
C LEU A 185 4.40 -28.11 -22.62
N SER A 186 4.53 -26.83 -22.95
CA SER A 186 5.18 -26.38 -24.18
C SER A 186 6.69 -26.59 -24.20
N LEU A 187 7.36 -26.59 -23.04
CA LEU A 187 8.81 -26.85 -22.93
C LEU A 187 9.19 -28.34 -22.96
N ILE A 188 8.23 -29.25 -22.73
CA ILE A 188 8.45 -30.69 -22.80
C ILE A 188 8.32 -31.20 -24.25
N HIS A 189 7.75 -30.41 -25.14
CA HIS A 189 7.52 -30.77 -26.54
C HIS A 189 8.52 -30.14 -27.53
N ILE A 190 9.61 -29.54 -27.04
CA ILE A 190 10.80 -29.14 -27.80
C ILE A 190 11.96 -30.07 -27.47
#